data_5e8e2ef72eff33253de34ac383e4c6fa
#
_entry.id   5e8e2ef72eff33253de34ac383e4c6fa
#
_cell.length_a   1.000
_cell.length_b   1.000
_cell.length_c   1.000
_cell.angle_alpha   90.00
_cell.angle_beta   90.00
_cell.angle_gamma   90.00
#
_symmetry.space_group_name_H-M   'P 1'
#
loop_
_entity.id
_entity.type
_entity.pdbx_description
1 polymer ?
#
loop_
_entity_poly.entity_id
_entity_poly.type
_entity_poly.pdbx_seq_one_letter_code
_entity_poly.pdbx_strand_id
1 'polypeptide(L)'
;MTVEKDKGIDYNTNMKPKNNVYDLYWNSIKNKKLRAWSNDNISEVLTDAGREKLIDEVAEAFEEVLHRLLIDWRNDPNAQGTPRRLAKMYINELMQGRYFEKPAATAFPNEGEEKYDGMLVVRSELRSMCSHHHQPVVGIAYIGIIPNGKVIGLSKYTRIAQWVARRGTLQEQLCNEIVKELQAATGTEDLAVYIHAVHGCCENRGIMAHSSLTQTTVLKGRFNEPDVKKEFFDDIMLQQQYAGGK
;
A
#
# COMPACT_ATOMS: atom_id res chain seq x y z
N MET A 1 -26.83 -45.58 5.58
CA MET A 1 -26.58 -44.43 4.72
C MET A 1 -25.05 -44.24 4.65
N THR A 2 -24.46 -44.73 3.57
CA THR A 2 -23.01 -44.68 3.29
C THR A 2 -22.71 -43.32 2.73
N VAL A 3 -21.90 -42.56 3.44
CA VAL A 3 -21.35 -41.28 2.97
C VAL A 3 -20.32 -41.60 1.89
N GLU A 4 -20.64 -41.30 0.63
CA GLU A 4 -19.66 -41.32 -0.46
C GLU A 4 -18.55 -40.33 -0.14
N LYS A 5 -17.30 -40.83 -0.12
CA LYS A 5 -16.10 -39.99 0.00
C LYS A 5 -16.00 -39.14 -1.25
N ASP A 6 -16.10 -37.83 -1.04
CA ASP A 6 -15.82 -36.80 -2.04
C ASP A 6 -14.43 -37.06 -2.65
N LYS A 7 -14.41 -37.41 -3.94
CA LYS A 7 -13.15 -37.51 -4.69
C LYS A 7 -12.64 -36.11 -4.86
N GLY A 8 -11.57 -35.78 -4.14
CA GLY A 8 -10.91 -34.50 -4.20
C GLY A 8 -10.70 -34.02 -5.64
N ILE A 9 -11.20 -32.86 -5.95
CA ILE A 9 -10.99 -32.17 -7.24
C ILE A 9 -9.49 -31.86 -7.32
N ASP A 10 -8.83 -32.50 -8.27
CA ASP A 10 -7.42 -32.23 -8.58
C ASP A 10 -7.32 -30.85 -9.27
N TYR A 11 -6.98 -29.83 -8.50
CA TYR A 11 -6.82 -28.46 -8.97
C TYR A 11 -5.63 -28.24 -9.91
N ASN A 12 -4.86 -29.32 -10.22
CA ASN A 12 -3.58 -29.20 -10.94
C ASN A 12 -3.65 -29.51 -12.45
N THR A 13 -4.79 -29.91 -13.02
CA THR A 13 -4.79 -30.55 -14.34
C THR A 13 -5.33 -29.74 -15.51
N ASN A 14 -5.85 -28.50 -15.37
CA ASN A 14 -6.44 -27.82 -16.52
C ASN A 14 -6.10 -26.33 -16.75
N MET A 15 -5.20 -25.74 -15.97
CA MET A 15 -4.61 -24.45 -16.36
C MET A 15 -3.28 -24.68 -17.08
N LYS A 16 -3.32 -25.16 -18.34
CA LYS A 16 -2.16 -25.00 -19.22
C LYS A 16 -2.05 -23.51 -19.56
N PRO A 17 -0.93 -22.85 -19.23
CA PRO A 17 -0.71 -21.47 -19.61
C PRO A 17 -0.64 -21.37 -21.13
N LYS A 18 -1.61 -20.75 -21.74
CA LYS A 18 -1.44 -20.15 -23.04
C LYS A 18 -0.54 -18.95 -22.81
N ASN A 19 0.69 -18.90 -23.34
CA ASN A 19 1.60 -17.73 -23.38
C ASN A 19 1.03 -16.44 -22.74
N ASN A 20 0.64 -16.55 -21.47
CA ASN A 20 -0.03 -15.47 -20.75
C ASN A 20 1.03 -14.51 -20.19
N VAL A 21 0.63 -13.30 -19.94
CA VAL A 21 1.49 -12.26 -19.37
C VAL A 21 2.03 -12.67 -18.01
N TYR A 22 1.26 -13.44 -17.24
CA TYR A 22 1.64 -14.02 -15.96
C TYR A 22 2.96 -14.79 -16.04
N ASP A 23 3.11 -15.74 -16.96
CA ASP A 23 4.34 -16.54 -17.09
C ASP A 23 5.53 -15.67 -17.52
N LEU A 24 5.31 -14.72 -18.43
CA LEU A 24 6.34 -13.79 -18.89
C LEU A 24 6.88 -12.96 -17.72
N TYR A 25 6.01 -12.40 -16.88
CA TYR A 25 6.43 -11.56 -15.75
C TYR A 25 6.99 -12.39 -14.60
N TRP A 26 6.43 -13.55 -14.29
CA TRP A 26 7.01 -14.45 -13.30
C TRP A 26 8.41 -14.90 -13.70
N ASN A 27 8.65 -15.21 -14.97
CA ASN A 27 9.98 -15.52 -15.47
C ASN A 27 10.93 -14.31 -15.37
N SER A 28 10.46 -13.11 -15.68
CA SER A 28 11.26 -11.88 -15.50
C SER A 28 11.61 -11.62 -14.03
N ILE A 29 10.68 -11.80 -13.11
CA ILE A 29 10.91 -11.70 -11.66
C ILE A 29 11.95 -12.71 -11.21
N LYS A 30 11.81 -13.98 -11.62
CA LYS A 30 12.77 -15.05 -11.29
C LYS A 30 14.16 -14.79 -11.89
N ASN A 31 14.24 -14.40 -13.16
CA ASN A 31 15.50 -14.13 -13.84
C ASN A 31 16.26 -12.94 -13.22
N LYS A 32 15.54 -11.90 -12.80
CA LYS A 32 16.13 -10.75 -12.09
C LYS A 32 16.32 -11.01 -10.59
N LYS A 33 15.95 -12.18 -10.08
CA LYS A 33 15.99 -12.56 -8.66
C LYS A 33 15.25 -11.55 -7.76
N LEU A 34 14.16 -10.97 -8.26
CA LEU A 34 13.36 -10.03 -7.51
C LEU A 34 12.50 -10.76 -6.48
N ARG A 35 12.36 -10.15 -5.34
CA ARG A 35 11.33 -10.53 -4.38
C ARG A 35 9.98 -10.00 -4.88
N ALA A 36 8.93 -10.79 -4.79
CA ALA A 36 7.59 -10.43 -5.24
C ALA A 36 6.54 -10.65 -4.15
N TRP A 37 6.86 -10.31 -2.90
CA TRP A 37 5.92 -10.34 -1.80
C TRP A 37 4.85 -9.25 -2.00
N SER A 38 3.74 -9.32 -1.27
CA SER A 38 2.62 -8.40 -1.47
C SER A 38 3.00 -6.92 -1.38
N ASN A 39 3.93 -6.57 -0.50
CA ASN A 39 4.42 -5.20 -0.29
C ASN A 39 5.56 -4.75 -1.22
N ASP A 40 6.02 -5.60 -2.14
CA ASP A 40 7.07 -5.22 -3.09
C ASP A 40 6.51 -4.43 -4.27
N ASN A 41 7.28 -3.47 -4.76
CA ASN A 41 7.05 -2.88 -6.07
C ASN A 41 7.67 -3.75 -7.15
N ILE A 42 6.95 -4.00 -8.23
CA ILE A 42 7.38 -4.82 -9.38
C ILE A 42 7.30 -4.05 -10.70
N SER A 43 7.18 -2.72 -10.66
CA SER A 43 7.03 -1.88 -11.86
C SER A 43 8.18 -2.03 -12.85
N GLU A 44 9.40 -2.34 -12.39
CA GLU A 44 10.58 -2.49 -13.26
C GLU A 44 10.50 -3.66 -14.24
N VAL A 45 9.60 -4.61 -14.02
CA VAL A 45 9.37 -5.75 -14.94
C VAL A 45 8.04 -5.64 -15.69
N LEU A 46 7.25 -4.60 -15.46
CA LEU A 46 5.89 -4.48 -15.96
C LEU A 46 5.73 -3.21 -16.82
N THR A 47 5.64 -3.35 -18.12
CA THR A 47 5.35 -2.25 -19.04
C THR A 47 3.88 -1.83 -18.97
N ASP A 48 3.55 -0.65 -19.53
CA ASP A 48 2.15 -0.18 -19.61
C ASP A 48 1.26 -1.15 -20.38
N ALA A 49 1.73 -1.62 -21.53
CA ALA A 49 1.02 -2.64 -22.32
C ALA A 49 0.87 -3.96 -21.56
N GLY A 50 1.84 -4.28 -20.73
CA GLY A 50 1.79 -5.45 -19.86
C GLY A 50 0.79 -5.30 -18.73
N ARG A 51 0.61 -4.10 -18.16
CA ARG A 51 -0.43 -3.86 -17.15
C ARG A 51 -1.84 -4.04 -17.74
N GLU A 52 -2.11 -3.55 -18.95
CA GLU A 52 -3.41 -3.77 -19.58
C GLU A 52 -3.72 -5.26 -19.80
N LYS A 53 -2.74 -6.03 -20.26
CA LYS A 53 -2.89 -7.49 -20.39
C LYS A 53 -3.07 -8.17 -19.02
N LEU A 54 -2.35 -7.72 -18.00
CA LEU A 54 -2.52 -8.23 -16.62
C LEU A 54 -3.94 -7.94 -16.11
N ILE A 55 -4.51 -6.78 -16.43
CA ILE A 55 -5.91 -6.46 -16.10
C ILE A 55 -6.87 -7.45 -16.77
N ASP A 56 -6.65 -7.81 -18.05
CA ASP A 56 -7.48 -8.77 -18.73
C ASP A 56 -7.40 -10.17 -18.10
N GLU A 57 -6.20 -10.66 -17.78
CA GLU A 57 -6.00 -11.95 -17.11
C GLU A 57 -6.59 -12.00 -15.69
N VAL A 58 -6.44 -10.91 -14.93
CA VAL A 58 -7.04 -10.80 -13.59
C VAL A 58 -8.56 -10.72 -13.69
N ALA A 59 -9.10 -10.08 -14.73
CA ALA A 59 -10.54 -10.07 -14.99
C ALA A 59 -11.07 -11.47 -15.28
N GLU A 60 -10.39 -12.27 -16.10
CA GLU A 60 -10.74 -13.68 -16.36
C GLU A 60 -10.74 -14.51 -15.06
N ALA A 61 -9.76 -14.28 -14.17
CA ALA A 61 -9.73 -14.93 -12.87
C ALA A 61 -10.93 -14.52 -11.98
N PHE A 62 -11.33 -13.24 -12.02
CA PHE A 62 -12.53 -12.79 -11.30
C PHE A 62 -13.83 -13.32 -11.89
N GLU A 63 -13.91 -13.58 -13.20
CA GLU A 63 -15.05 -14.30 -13.80
C GLU A 63 -15.23 -15.67 -13.16
N GLU A 64 -14.12 -16.42 -13.02
CA GLU A 64 -14.14 -17.73 -12.38
C GLU A 64 -14.53 -17.63 -10.89
N VAL A 65 -14.01 -16.63 -10.15
CA VAL A 65 -14.40 -16.42 -8.75
C VAL A 65 -15.91 -16.17 -8.62
N LEU A 66 -16.48 -15.28 -9.44
CA LEU A 66 -17.91 -14.98 -9.41
C LEU A 66 -18.75 -16.21 -9.80
N HIS A 67 -18.31 -16.96 -10.79
CA HIS A 67 -18.97 -18.21 -11.19
C HIS A 67 -19.00 -19.23 -10.04
N ARG A 68 -17.89 -19.41 -9.33
CA ARG A 68 -17.80 -20.30 -8.16
C ARG A 68 -18.62 -19.84 -6.96
N LEU A 69 -18.84 -18.53 -6.84
CA LEU A 69 -19.77 -17.95 -5.87
C LEU A 69 -21.24 -18.07 -6.29
N LEU A 70 -21.53 -18.74 -7.42
CA LEU A 70 -22.86 -18.91 -8.01
C LEU A 70 -23.53 -17.57 -8.36
N ILE A 71 -22.76 -16.58 -8.77
CA ILE A 71 -23.22 -15.26 -9.21
C ILE A 71 -23.28 -15.26 -10.74
N ASP A 72 -24.49 -15.11 -11.28
CA ASP A 72 -24.71 -14.99 -12.73
C ASP A 72 -24.49 -13.53 -13.18
N TRP A 73 -23.22 -13.10 -13.08
CA TRP A 73 -22.82 -11.73 -13.41
C TRP A 73 -23.04 -11.34 -14.88
N ARG A 74 -23.14 -12.32 -15.80
CA ARG A 74 -23.36 -12.07 -17.22
C ARG A 74 -24.77 -11.61 -17.53
N ASN A 75 -25.76 -12.17 -16.84
CA ASN A 75 -27.17 -11.88 -17.02
C ASN A 75 -27.70 -10.85 -16.01
N ASP A 76 -27.00 -10.58 -14.91
CA ASP A 76 -27.35 -9.53 -13.95
C ASP A 76 -26.94 -8.15 -14.47
N PRO A 77 -27.89 -7.24 -14.77
CA PRO A 77 -27.58 -5.90 -15.30
C PRO A 77 -26.70 -5.06 -14.35
N ASN A 78 -26.73 -5.34 -13.05
CA ASN A 78 -25.93 -4.59 -12.06
C ASN A 78 -24.49 -5.13 -11.94
N ALA A 79 -24.27 -6.38 -12.31
CA ALA A 79 -22.98 -7.05 -12.20
C ALA A 79 -22.21 -7.15 -13.52
N GLN A 80 -22.82 -6.80 -14.66
CA GLN A 80 -22.14 -6.78 -15.95
C GLN A 80 -20.88 -5.92 -15.90
N GLY A 81 -19.74 -6.48 -16.35
CA GLY A 81 -18.44 -5.82 -16.30
C GLY A 81 -17.76 -5.82 -14.93
N THR A 82 -18.34 -6.39 -13.88
CA THR A 82 -17.73 -6.50 -12.54
C THR A 82 -16.36 -7.16 -12.56
N PRO A 83 -16.08 -8.26 -13.29
CA PRO A 83 -14.73 -8.83 -13.34
C PRO A 83 -13.66 -7.81 -13.72
N ARG A 84 -13.90 -7.06 -14.80
CA ARG A 84 -12.94 -6.05 -15.27
C ARG A 84 -12.85 -4.85 -14.34
N ARG A 85 -13.96 -4.43 -13.69
CA ARG A 85 -13.94 -3.37 -12.69
C ARG A 85 -13.08 -3.77 -11.49
N LEU A 86 -13.23 -5.00 -10.99
CA LEU A 86 -12.41 -5.54 -9.90
C LEU A 86 -10.93 -5.58 -10.30
N ALA A 87 -10.60 -6.09 -11.48
CA ALA A 87 -9.23 -6.14 -11.97
C ALA A 87 -8.58 -4.74 -12.04
N LYS A 88 -9.28 -3.76 -12.63
CA LYS A 88 -8.81 -2.37 -12.68
C LYS A 88 -8.65 -1.75 -11.29
N MET A 89 -9.61 -1.97 -10.40
CA MET A 89 -9.55 -1.50 -9.02
C MET A 89 -8.30 -2.05 -8.31
N TYR A 90 -8.02 -3.34 -8.43
CA TYR A 90 -6.83 -3.93 -7.81
C TYR A 90 -5.54 -3.36 -8.37
N ILE A 91 -5.38 -3.28 -9.68
CA ILE A 91 -4.12 -2.93 -10.32
C ILE A 91 -3.89 -1.41 -10.33
N ASN A 92 -4.91 -0.62 -10.68
CA ASN A 92 -4.74 0.82 -10.89
C ASN A 92 -5.02 1.67 -9.65
N GLU A 93 -5.69 1.12 -8.62
CA GLU A 93 -6.13 1.88 -7.47
C GLU A 93 -5.57 1.32 -6.15
N LEU A 94 -6.03 0.12 -5.72
CA LEU A 94 -5.70 -0.43 -4.41
C LEU A 94 -4.24 -0.84 -4.28
N MET A 95 -3.66 -1.40 -5.35
CA MET A 95 -2.26 -1.86 -5.38
C MET A 95 -1.41 -1.05 -6.36
N GLN A 96 -1.77 0.19 -6.64
CA GLN A 96 -1.03 1.07 -7.56
C GLN A 96 0.46 1.15 -7.21
N GLY A 97 0.81 1.25 -5.93
CA GLY A 97 2.19 1.31 -5.46
C GLY A 97 3.01 0.04 -5.73
N ARG A 98 2.34 -1.07 -6.07
CA ARG A 98 2.99 -2.32 -6.50
C ARG A 98 3.35 -2.30 -7.98
N TYR A 99 2.47 -1.75 -8.82
CA TYR A 99 2.53 -1.88 -10.28
C TYR A 99 3.05 -0.64 -11.00
N PHE A 100 3.14 0.50 -10.32
CA PHE A 100 3.60 1.77 -10.90
C PHE A 100 4.88 2.24 -10.23
N GLU A 101 5.65 3.02 -10.97
CA GLU A 101 6.91 3.58 -10.52
C GLU A 101 6.75 4.52 -9.31
N LYS A 102 7.83 4.65 -8.55
CA LYS A 102 7.91 5.58 -7.44
C LYS A 102 7.72 7.02 -7.93
N PRO A 103 6.89 7.82 -7.24
CA PRO A 103 6.77 9.24 -7.57
C PRO A 103 8.13 9.96 -7.47
N ALA A 104 8.47 10.73 -8.51
CA ALA A 104 9.68 11.53 -8.49
C ALA A 104 9.66 12.54 -7.33
N ALA A 105 10.76 12.65 -6.61
CA ALA A 105 10.94 13.60 -5.53
C ALA A 105 12.09 14.54 -5.91
N THR A 106 11.76 15.80 -6.28
CA THR A 106 12.75 16.84 -6.48
C THR A 106 13.27 17.27 -5.11
N ALA A 107 14.59 17.20 -4.93
CA ALA A 107 15.28 17.68 -3.75
C ALA A 107 15.88 19.06 -4.02
N PHE A 108 15.93 19.90 -2.98
CA PHE A 108 16.52 21.23 -2.99
C PHE A 108 17.59 21.28 -1.92
N PRO A 109 18.72 22.02 -2.14
CA PRO A 109 19.71 22.26 -1.09
C PRO A 109 19.07 22.93 0.13
N ASN A 110 19.47 22.52 1.32
CA ASN A 110 19.09 23.10 2.60
C ASN A 110 20.37 23.47 3.36
N GLU A 111 21.06 24.50 2.87
CA GLU A 111 22.39 24.91 3.29
C GLU A 111 22.44 26.43 3.49
N GLY A 112 23.53 26.93 4.13
CA GLY A 112 23.74 28.34 4.38
C GLY A 112 23.08 28.85 5.65
N GLU A 113 22.98 30.17 5.78
CA GLU A 113 22.47 30.85 6.99
C GLU A 113 20.96 30.68 7.18
N GLU A 114 20.20 30.50 6.08
CA GLU A 114 18.76 30.33 6.08
C GLU A 114 18.32 28.85 6.06
N LYS A 115 19.24 27.91 6.35
CA LYS A 115 18.86 26.49 6.40
C LYS A 115 17.76 26.25 7.42
N TYR A 116 16.81 25.42 7.07
CA TYR A 116 15.80 24.92 8.01
C TYR A 116 16.37 23.71 8.76
N ASP A 117 16.48 23.80 10.07
CA ASP A 117 17.00 22.76 10.97
C ASP A 117 16.00 22.33 12.04
N GLY A 118 14.78 22.87 11.99
CA GLY A 118 13.67 22.49 12.84
C GLY A 118 12.98 21.19 12.40
N MET A 119 11.98 20.78 13.16
CA MET A 119 11.12 19.65 12.84
C MET A 119 10.02 20.08 11.85
N LEU A 120 9.80 19.29 10.80
CA LEU A 120 8.68 19.39 9.90
C LEU A 120 7.75 18.21 10.16
N VAL A 121 6.46 18.44 10.43
CA VAL A 121 5.47 17.39 10.59
C VAL A 121 4.42 17.48 9.49
N VAL A 122 4.36 16.46 8.65
CA VAL A 122 3.40 16.36 7.53
C VAL A 122 2.31 15.36 7.86
N ARG A 123 1.05 15.82 7.86
CA ARG A 123 -0.14 14.96 7.95
C ARG A 123 -0.53 14.49 6.56
N SER A 124 -0.71 13.18 6.40
CA SER A 124 -1.11 12.53 5.15
C SER A 124 -2.28 11.59 5.38
N GLU A 125 -3.35 11.73 4.64
CA GLU A 125 -4.35 10.67 4.57
C GLU A 125 -3.72 9.40 4.03
N LEU A 126 -4.09 8.27 4.62
CA LEU A 126 -3.56 6.96 4.27
C LEU A 126 -4.68 6.03 3.84
N ARG A 127 -4.52 5.46 2.66
CA ARG A 127 -5.37 4.38 2.16
C ARG A 127 -4.48 3.22 1.76
N SER A 128 -4.60 2.12 2.47
CA SER A 128 -3.85 0.89 2.24
C SER A 128 -4.80 -0.29 2.15
N MET A 129 -4.25 -1.44 1.88
CA MET A 129 -4.97 -2.70 1.85
C MET A 129 -4.22 -3.73 2.69
N CYS A 130 -4.92 -4.39 3.60
CA CYS A 130 -4.36 -5.47 4.40
C CYS A 130 -4.02 -6.67 3.51
N SER A 131 -2.76 -7.13 3.55
CA SER A 131 -2.32 -8.27 2.75
C SER A 131 -2.97 -9.61 3.11
N HIS A 132 -3.58 -9.73 4.30
CA HIS A 132 -4.22 -10.98 4.73
C HIS A 132 -5.58 -11.22 4.08
N HIS A 133 -6.45 -10.20 4.06
CA HIS A 133 -7.83 -10.37 3.62
C HIS A 133 -8.22 -9.41 2.49
N HIS A 134 -7.27 -8.65 1.98
CA HIS A 134 -7.48 -7.63 0.96
C HIS A 134 -8.62 -6.64 1.30
N GLN A 135 -8.78 -6.36 2.60
CA GLN A 135 -9.72 -5.36 3.09
C GLN A 135 -9.02 -4.02 3.26
N PRO A 136 -9.74 -2.89 3.09
CA PRO A 136 -9.16 -1.56 3.21
C PRO A 136 -8.61 -1.30 4.61
N VAL A 137 -7.52 -0.55 4.65
CA VAL A 137 -6.95 0.08 5.84
C VAL A 137 -6.99 1.57 5.59
N VAL A 138 -7.76 2.30 6.39
CA VAL A 138 -8.00 3.74 6.22
C VAL A 138 -7.58 4.48 7.47
N GLY A 139 -6.75 5.50 7.30
CA GLY A 139 -6.24 6.25 8.44
C GLY A 139 -5.44 7.47 8.05
N ILE A 140 -4.58 7.88 8.96
CA ILE A 140 -3.69 9.04 8.82
C ILE A 140 -2.28 8.64 9.19
N ALA A 141 -1.32 9.08 8.40
CA ALA A 141 0.09 9.05 8.71
C ALA A 141 0.57 10.45 9.07
N TYR A 142 1.31 10.58 10.16
CA TYR A 142 2.09 11.76 10.52
C TYR A 142 3.56 11.43 10.30
N ILE A 143 4.21 12.26 9.50
CA ILE A 143 5.59 12.08 9.07
C ILE A 143 6.41 13.22 9.64
N GLY A 144 7.27 12.94 10.61
CA GLY A 144 8.21 13.87 11.19
C GLY A 144 9.57 13.81 10.47
N ILE A 145 10.13 14.95 10.12
CA ILE A 145 11.44 15.04 9.46
C ILE A 145 12.23 16.20 10.07
N ILE A 146 13.49 15.94 10.39
CA ILE A 146 14.51 16.97 10.62
C ILE A 146 15.46 16.90 9.43
N PRO A 147 15.46 17.91 8.55
CA PRO A 147 16.25 17.87 7.33
C PRO A 147 17.76 17.91 7.58
N ASN A 148 18.52 17.27 6.70
CA ASN A 148 19.98 17.33 6.71
C ASN A 148 20.50 17.56 5.28
N GLY A 149 21.01 18.75 5.00
CA GLY A 149 21.62 19.15 3.73
C GLY A 149 20.65 19.30 2.54
N LYS A 150 19.44 18.73 2.59
CA LYS A 150 18.43 18.91 1.56
C LYS A 150 17.00 18.72 2.07
N VAL A 151 16.05 19.33 1.38
CA VAL A 151 14.60 19.18 1.57
C VAL A 151 13.95 18.74 0.28
N ILE A 152 12.77 18.12 0.37
CA ILE A 152 11.93 17.81 -0.79
C ILE A 152 10.64 18.63 -0.73
N GLY A 153 9.97 18.78 -1.87
CA GLY A 153 8.70 19.51 -1.90
C GLY A 153 7.66 18.85 -0.99
N LEU A 154 6.89 19.64 -0.24
CA LEU A 154 5.93 19.17 0.79
C LEU A 154 4.99 18.07 0.30
N SER A 155 4.45 18.21 -0.93
CA SER A 155 3.57 17.19 -1.51
C SER A 155 4.26 15.83 -1.76
N LYS A 156 5.59 15.79 -1.77
CA LYS A 156 6.35 14.56 -2.05
C LYS A 156 6.31 13.58 -0.88
N TYR A 157 6.28 14.09 0.36
CA TYR A 157 6.11 13.27 1.55
C TYR A 157 4.81 12.47 1.48
N THR A 158 3.69 13.16 1.22
CA THR A 158 2.38 12.52 1.05
C THR A 158 2.34 11.55 -0.12
N ARG A 159 2.88 11.93 -1.29
CA ARG A 159 2.88 11.06 -2.48
C ARG A 159 3.68 9.78 -2.27
N ILE A 160 4.84 9.86 -1.62
CA ILE A 160 5.66 8.69 -1.31
C ILE A 160 4.92 7.80 -0.30
N ALA A 161 4.38 8.37 0.78
CA ALA A 161 3.63 7.60 1.77
C ALA A 161 2.41 6.88 1.15
N GLN A 162 1.64 7.55 0.30
CA GLN A 162 0.50 6.96 -0.40
C GLN A 162 0.92 5.87 -1.40
N TRP A 163 2.04 6.07 -2.11
CA TRP A 163 2.56 5.06 -3.03
C TRP A 163 3.01 3.80 -2.28
N VAL A 164 3.68 3.94 -1.14
CA VAL A 164 4.04 2.81 -0.28
C VAL A 164 2.79 2.12 0.27
N ALA A 165 1.81 2.89 0.74
CA ALA A 165 0.57 2.37 1.30
C ALA A 165 -0.23 1.52 0.30
N ARG A 166 -0.18 1.86 -0.98
CA ARG A 166 -0.88 1.15 -2.07
C ARG A 166 -0.11 -0.04 -2.63
N ARG A 167 0.63 -0.76 -1.79
CA ARG A 167 1.31 -2.01 -2.18
C ARG A 167 0.60 -3.27 -1.67
N GLY A 168 -0.25 -3.15 -0.65
CA GLY A 168 -0.84 -4.30 0.06
C GLY A 168 0.11 -4.85 1.11
N THR A 169 0.03 -4.35 2.35
CA THR A 169 0.97 -4.67 3.42
C THR A 169 0.29 -4.71 4.78
N LEU A 170 1.01 -5.18 5.79
CA LEU A 170 0.63 -5.03 7.19
C LEU A 170 1.02 -3.63 7.69
N GLN A 171 0.25 -3.07 8.62
CA GLN A 171 0.48 -1.71 9.12
C GLN A 171 1.85 -1.57 9.80
N GLU A 172 2.34 -2.60 10.47
CA GLU A 172 3.64 -2.62 11.13
C GLU A 172 4.80 -2.52 10.13
N GLN A 173 4.66 -3.16 8.98
CA GLN A 173 5.64 -3.05 7.88
C GLN A 173 5.52 -1.72 7.16
N LEU A 174 4.30 -1.19 7.01
CA LEU A 174 4.02 0.05 6.30
C LEU A 174 4.80 1.23 6.88
N CYS A 175 4.85 1.39 8.20
CA CYS A 175 5.65 2.43 8.86
C CYS A 175 7.12 2.36 8.45
N ASN A 176 7.72 1.17 8.51
CA ASN A 176 9.12 0.96 8.18
C ASN A 176 9.42 1.23 6.70
N GLU A 177 8.54 0.79 5.79
CA GLU A 177 8.70 1.03 4.35
C GLU A 177 8.56 2.53 4.00
N ILE A 178 7.64 3.27 4.64
CA ILE A 178 7.54 4.72 4.45
C ILE A 178 8.82 5.40 4.90
N VAL A 179 9.35 5.06 6.09
CA VAL A 179 10.62 5.62 6.57
C VAL A 179 11.74 5.35 5.58
N LYS A 180 11.91 4.11 5.13
CA LYS A 180 12.95 3.71 4.18
C LYS A 180 12.88 4.50 2.87
N GLU A 181 11.70 4.65 2.30
CA GLU A 181 11.51 5.38 1.04
C GLU A 181 11.75 6.89 1.20
N LEU A 182 11.41 7.45 2.36
CA LEU A 182 11.67 8.86 2.68
C LEU A 182 13.14 9.10 2.99
N GLN A 183 13.83 8.22 3.71
CA GLN A 183 15.29 8.28 3.90
C GLN A 183 16.01 8.31 2.55
N ALA A 184 15.63 7.42 1.63
CA ALA A 184 16.20 7.40 0.29
C ALA A 184 15.95 8.70 -0.50
N ALA A 185 14.82 9.37 -0.30
CA ALA A 185 14.45 10.60 -0.99
C ALA A 185 15.10 11.85 -0.38
N THR A 186 15.20 11.91 0.96
CA THR A 186 15.66 13.09 1.70
C THR A 186 17.13 13.03 2.12
N GLY A 187 17.65 11.81 2.31
CA GLY A 187 19.02 11.57 2.80
C GLY A 187 19.21 11.85 4.29
N THR A 188 18.14 12.15 5.05
CA THR A 188 18.23 12.31 6.50
C THR A 188 17.98 10.98 7.22
N GLU A 189 18.67 10.77 8.35
CA GLU A 189 18.41 9.68 9.27
C GLU A 189 17.36 10.05 10.33
N ASP A 190 17.01 11.34 10.45
CA ASP A 190 16.12 11.89 11.45
C ASP A 190 14.68 11.90 10.91
N LEU A 191 14.00 10.76 11.05
CA LEU A 191 12.66 10.52 10.53
C LEU A 191 11.78 9.84 11.58
N ALA A 192 10.50 10.21 11.60
CA ALA A 192 9.46 9.54 12.36
C ALA A 192 8.23 9.30 11.47
N VAL A 193 7.57 8.18 11.66
CA VAL A 193 6.26 7.90 11.08
C VAL A 193 5.35 7.33 12.17
N TYR A 194 4.23 8.00 12.38
CA TYR A 194 3.15 7.53 13.22
C TYR A 194 1.91 7.33 12.35
N ILE A 195 1.30 6.16 12.44
CA ILE A 195 0.06 5.84 11.72
C ILE A 195 -1.00 5.45 12.72
N HIS A 196 -2.19 6.01 12.56
CA HIS A 196 -3.40 5.47 13.15
C HIS A 196 -4.40 5.11 12.05
N ALA A 197 -4.95 3.92 12.09
CA ALA A 197 -5.84 3.44 11.05
C ALA A 197 -6.87 2.43 11.55
N VAL A 198 -8.00 2.41 10.86
CA VAL A 198 -9.06 1.41 10.99
C VAL A 198 -8.85 0.33 9.94
N HIS A 199 -9.03 -0.91 10.35
CA HIS A 199 -8.83 -2.08 9.50
C HIS A 199 -10.17 -2.73 9.13
N GLY A 200 -10.56 -2.66 7.87
CA GLY A 200 -11.79 -3.30 7.38
C GLY A 200 -11.84 -4.80 7.65
N CYS A 201 -10.70 -5.47 7.73
CA CYS A 201 -10.65 -6.90 8.08
C CYS A 201 -11.06 -7.21 9.52
N CYS A 202 -10.99 -6.22 10.44
CA CYS A 202 -11.44 -6.33 11.81
C CYS A 202 -12.83 -5.71 12.01
N GLU A 203 -13.17 -4.67 11.26
CA GLU A 203 -14.41 -3.91 11.40
C GLU A 203 -15.58 -4.52 10.64
N ASN A 204 -15.37 -4.88 9.37
CA ASN A 204 -16.46 -5.26 8.45
C ASN A 204 -16.71 -6.77 8.38
N ARG A 205 -15.90 -7.58 9.02
CA ARG A 205 -15.97 -9.05 9.03
C ARG A 205 -15.26 -9.64 10.24
N GLY A 206 -15.33 -10.94 10.42
CA GLY A 206 -14.65 -11.67 11.50
C GLY A 206 -15.16 -11.21 12.87
N ILE A 207 -14.30 -10.55 13.64
CA ILE A 207 -14.60 -10.09 15.01
C ILE A 207 -15.59 -8.90 15.06
N MET A 208 -15.78 -8.17 13.94
CA MET A 208 -16.68 -6.99 13.84
C MET A 208 -16.43 -5.93 14.92
N ALA A 209 -15.16 -5.60 15.16
CA ALA A 209 -14.75 -4.62 16.16
C ALA A 209 -14.88 -3.18 15.62
N HIS A 210 -16.09 -2.61 15.63
CA HIS A 210 -16.44 -1.34 15.00
C HIS A 210 -15.71 -0.10 15.54
N SER A 211 -15.08 -0.17 16.69
CA SER A 211 -14.29 0.93 17.28
C SER A 211 -12.80 0.63 17.34
N SER A 212 -12.34 -0.40 16.62
CA SER A 212 -10.95 -0.80 16.63
C SER A 212 -10.08 0.20 15.88
N LEU A 213 -9.12 0.80 16.57
CA LEU A 213 -8.12 1.71 16.03
C LEU A 213 -6.72 1.15 16.31
N THR A 214 -5.93 0.94 15.27
CA THR A 214 -4.56 0.46 15.41
C THR A 214 -3.58 1.63 15.24
N GLN A 215 -2.63 1.72 16.16
CA GLN A 215 -1.57 2.72 16.15
C GLN A 215 -0.22 2.04 15.99
N THR A 216 0.62 2.56 15.09
CA THR A 216 2.00 2.10 14.90
C THR A 216 2.94 3.29 14.78
N THR A 217 4.15 3.14 15.31
CA THR A 217 5.15 4.21 15.31
C THR A 217 6.53 3.65 14.98
N VAL A 218 7.26 4.36 14.14
CA VAL A 218 8.69 4.17 13.91
C VAL A 218 9.41 5.49 14.12
N LEU A 219 10.43 5.49 14.96
CA LEU A 219 11.28 6.63 15.25
C LEU A 219 12.71 6.30 14.85
N LYS A 220 13.40 7.22 14.17
CA LYS A 220 14.80 7.12 13.74
C LYS A 220 15.59 8.37 14.09
N GLY A 221 16.90 8.20 14.26
CA GLY A 221 17.80 9.29 14.58
C GLY A 221 17.38 10.07 15.82
N ARG A 222 17.36 11.38 15.71
CA ARG A 222 16.99 12.32 16.79
C ARG A 222 15.59 12.15 17.34
N PHE A 223 14.65 11.55 16.59
CA PHE A 223 13.32 11.26 17.11
C PHE A 223 13.30 10.22 18.25
N ASN A 224 14.41 9.56 18.55
CA ASN A 224 14.57 8.75 19.75
C ASN A 224 14.95 9.57 21.00
N GLU A 225 15.35 10.83 20.85
CA GLU A 225 15.64 11.74 21.96
C GLU A 225 14.30 12.13 22.66
N PRO A 226 14.24 12.13 24.01
CA PRO A 226 12.99 12.34 24.71
C PRO A 226 12.25 13.64 24.36
N ASP A 227 13.00 14.75 24.25
CA ASP A 227 12.43 16.08 23.97
C ASP A 227 11.90 16.18 22.52
N VAL A 228 12.68 15.71 21.55
CA VAL A 228 12.29 15.66 20.13
C VAL A 228 11.06 14.74 19.93
N LYS A 229 11.08 13.59 20.58
CA LYS A 229 9.94 12.67 20.58
C LYS A 229 8.70 13.33 21.16
N LYS A 230 8.83 14.06 22.27
CA LYS A 230 7.72 14.77 22.90
C LYS A 230 7.15 15.83 21.96
N GLU A 231 8.02 16.69 21.38
CA GLU A 231 7.63 17.72 20.42
C GLU A 231 6.85 17.12 19.23
N PHE A 232 7.33 16.01 18.67
CA PHE A 232 6.64 15.32 17.57
C PHE A 232 5.21 14.91 17.92
N PHE A 233 4.99 14.32 19.11
CA PHE A 233 3.65 13.91 19.52
C PHE A 233 2.78 15.11 19.93
N ASP A 234 3.33 16.16 20.49
CA ASP A 234 2.61 17.40 20.77
C ASP A 234 2.10 18.06 19.47
N ASP A 235 2.93 18.13 18.43
CA ASP A 235 2.53 18.61 17.09
C ASP A 235 1.43 17.76 16.48
N ILE A 236 1.49 16.44 16.61
CA ILE A 236 0.40 15.55 16.17
C ILE A 236 -0.90 15.88 16.89
N MET A 237 -0.88 16.06 18.20
CA MET A 237 -2.07 16.41 18.98
C MET A 237 -2.66 17.74 18.55
N LEU A 238 -1.84 18.76 18.32
CA LEU A 238 -2.28 20.05 17.79
C LEU A 238 -2.94 19.92 16.42
N GLN A 239 -2.32 19.18 15.50
CA GLN A 239 -2.89 18.96 14.16
C GLN A 239 -4.23 18.18 14.21
N GLN A 240 -4.39 17.24 15.16
CA GLN A 240 -5.65 16.53 15.36
C GLN A 240 -6.76 17.45 15.86
N GLN A 241 -6.46 18.37 16.77
CA GLN A 241 -7.42 19.38 17.24
C GLN A 241 -7.91 20.31 16.13
N TYR A 242 -7.00 20.81 15.28
CA TYR A 242 -7.34 21.63 14.12
C TYR A 242 -8.16 20.88 13.06
N ALA A 243 -7.90 19.58 12.86
CA ALA A 243 -8.64 18.77 11.90
C ALA A 243 -10.05 18.37 12.38
N GLY A 244 -10.28 18.28 13.70
CA GLY A 244 -11.58 17.97 14.30
C GLY A 244 -12.55 19.15 14.38
N GLY A 245 -12.07 20.37 14.14
CA GLY A 245 -12.87 21.61 14.17
C GLY A 245 -13.42 22.09 12.80
N LYS A 246 -13.34 21.25 11.76
CA LYS A 246 -13.84 21.57 10.41
C LYS A 246 -15.03 20.71 10.05
#